data_a25a42fda6aee489188718bde34e0b30
#
_entry.id   a25a42fda6aee489188718bde34e0b30
#
_cell.length_a   1.000
_cell.length_b   1.000
_cell.length_c   1.000
_cell.angle_alpha   90.00
_cell.angle_beta   90.00
_cell.angle_gamma   90.00
#
_symmetry.space_group_name_H-M   'P 1'
#
loop_
_entity.id
_entity.type
_entity.pdbx_description
1 polymer ?
#
loop_
_entity_poly.entity_id
_entity_poly.type
_entity_poly.pdbx_seq_one_letter_code
_entity_poly.pdbx_strand_id
1 'polypeptide(L)'
;IAGRPEQAEVETALNQAIENGPALAMVNSEKGITNLQVPSDVIVDASMPAMIRTSGQMWNKEGKLQDTIAIIPDRCYAGVYTATIDFCKKHGAFDPTTMGSVPNVGLMAQKAEEYGSHDKTFQMNADGVVRVVDTNGNVLMEQKVEAKDIFRMCQAKDAPIQDWVKLAVNRARLSNTPAVFWLDENRAHDRELIVKVQKYLKDYDTSTLDIRILNPVAATEFTLERIIKGLDTISVTGNVLRDYLTDLFPILEVGTSAKMLSIVPLMNGGGLFETGAGGSAPKHVEQFVEEGYLRWDSLGEFLALGASLEYIGQTLDNPKALVLAETLDVATEKFLANDKSPARKVGQIDNRGSHFFLAMYWAEALAAQTKDT
;
A
#
# COMPACT_ATOMS: atom_id res chain seq x y z
N ILE A 1 0.50 16.52 -25.21
CA ILE A 1 0.24 17.62 -26.17
C ILE A 1 1.34 18.69 -26.19
N ALA A 2 2.35 18.59 -25.32
CA ALA A 2 3.46 19.52 -25.30
C ALA A 2 4.08 19.69 -26.73
N GLY A 3 4.18 20.93 -27.22
CA GLY A 3 4.70 21.26 -28.52
C GLY A 3 3.76 21.02 -29.71
N ARG A 4 2.51 20.64 -29.50
CA ARG A 4 1.49 20.53 -30.55
C ARG A 4 0.73 21.85 -30.74
N PRO A 5 0.18 22.10 -31.94
CA PRO A 5 -0.58 23.33 -32.22
C PRO A 5 -1.76 23.55 -31.28
N GLU A 6 -2.40 22.46 -30.81
CA GLU A 6 -3.57 22.49 -29.94
C GLU A 6 -3.23 22.77 -28.45
N GLN A 7 -1.95 22.84 -28.09
CA GLN A 7 -1.53 23.04 -26.70
C GLN A 7 -2.13 24.31 -26.09
N ALA A 8 -2.07 25.43 -26.80
CA ALA A 8 -2.59 26.70 -26.30
C ALA A 8 -4.11 26.69 -26.10
N GLU A 9 -4.85 25.98 -26.92
CA GLU A 9 -6.30 25.84 -26.80
C GLU A 9 -6.66 25.00 -25.56
N VAL A 10 -5.95 23.88 -25.34
CA VAL A 10 -6.16 23.01 -24.17
C VAL A 10 -5.76 23.73 -22.88
N GLU A 11 -4.64 24.46 -22.87
CA GLU A 11 -4.22 25.26 -21.71
C GLU A 11 -5.25 26.35 -21.37
N THR A 12 -5.79 27.03 -22.42
CA THR A 12 -6.84 28.03 -22.24
C THR A 12 -8.11 27.42 -21.65
N ALA A 13 -8.56 26.29 -22.19
CA ALA A 13 -9.75 25.59 -21.67
C ALA A 13 -9.54 25.09 -20.24
N LEU A 14 -8.35 24.58 -19.91
CA LEU A 14 -7.99 24.15 -18.57
C LEU A 14 -8.02 25.32 -17.58
N ASN A 15 -7.38 26.44 -17.93
CA ASN A 15 -7.37 27.63 -17.08
C ASN A 15 -8.78 28.18 -16.87
N GLN A 16 -9.62 28.21 -17.91
CA GLN A 16 -11.02 28.61 -17.78
C GLN A 16 -11.82 27.68 -16.88
N ALA A 17 -11.57 26.36 -16.94
CA ALA A 17 -12.22 25.41 -16.06
C ALA A 17 -11.77 25.58 -14.60
N ILE A 18 -10.50 25.91 -14.36
CA ILE A 18 -9.96 26.21 -13.02
C ILE A 18 -10.54 27.54 -12.47
N GLU A 19 -10.63 28.58 -13.31
CA GLU A 19 -11.13 29.88 -12.90
C GLU A 19 -12.63 29.91 -12.62
N ASN A 20 -13.42 29.18 -13.40
CA ASN A 20 -14.89 29.20 -13.34
C ASN A 20 -15.49 27.97 -12.67
N GLY A 21 -14.67 26.96 -12.33
CA GLY A 21 -15.09 25.74 -11.69
C GLY A 21 -14.95 25.74 -10.17
N PRO A 22 -15.31 24.66 -9.51
CA PRO A 22 -15.03 24.48 -8.09
C PRO A 22 -13.51 24.43 -7.85
N ALA A 23 -13.07 24.86 -6.69
CA ALA A 23 -11.70 24.72 -6.27
C ALA A 23 -11.32 23.23 -6.21
N LEU A 24 -10.33 22.81 -6.99
CA LEU A 24 -9.87 21.44 -7.07
C LEU A 24 -8.77 21.18 -6.04
N ALA A 25 -8.91 20.10 -5.28
CA ALA A 25 -7.85 19.63 -4.40
C ALA A 25 -6.80 18.87 -5.20
N MET A 26 -5.55 19.25 -5.03
CA MET A 26 -4.42 18.68 -5.76
C MET A 26 -3.26 18.40 -4.84
N VAL A 27 -2.50 17.35 -5.14
CA VAL A 27 -1.23 17.10 -4.46
C VAL A 27 -0.19 18.10 -4.98
N ASN A 28 0.40 18.84 -4.08
CA ASN A 28 1.53 19.71 -4.37
C ASN A 28 2.77 19.18 -3.64
N SER A 29 3.72 18.65 -4.41
CA SER A 29 4.95 18.05 -3.91
C SER A 29 5.87 19.05 -3.19
N GLU A 30 5.72 20.34 -3.39
CA GLU A 30 6.53 21.38 -2.75
C GLU A 30 5.95 21.84 -1.40
N LYS A 31 4.63 21.77 -1.25
CA LYS A 31 3.91 22.28 -0.07
C LYS A 31 3.30 21.19 0.83
N GLY A 32 3.56 19.93 0.55
CA GLY A 32 2.92 18.81 1.24
C GLY A 32 1.77 18.21 0.43
N ILE A 33 0.88 17.47 1.09
CA ILE A 33 0.01 16.48 0.44
C ILE A 33 -1.07 17.13 -0.42
N THR A 34 -1.56 18.34 -0.13
CA THR A 34 -2.68 18.90 -0.87
C THR A 34 -2.73 20.41 -0.89
N ASN A 35 -3.03 20.91 -2.08
CA ASN A 35 -3.34 22.29 -2.35
C ASN A 35 -4.56 22.33 -3.28
N LEU A 36 -5.50 23.25 -3.04
CA LEU A 36 -6.71 23.39 -3.83
C LEU A 36 -6.51 24.10 -5.18
N GLN A 37 -5.28 24.29 -5.69
CA GLN A 37 -5.13 25.24 -6.81
C GLN A 37 -4.04 25.00 -7.83
N VAL A 38 -3.22 23.99 -7.70
CA VAL A 38 -2.16 23.73 -8.68
C VAL A 38 -2.47 22.45 -9.44
N PRO A 39 -2.50 22.46 -10.79
CA PRO A 39 -2.60 21.25 -11.58
C PRO A 39 -1.37 20.37 -11.32
N SER A 40 -1.50 19.41 -10.44
CA SER A 40 -0.54 18.35 -10.21
C SER A 40 -1.31 17.04 -10.13
N ASP A 41 -0.62 15.92 -10.10
CA ASP A 41 -1.26 14.63 -10.02
C ASP A 41 -2.12 14.51 -8.75
N VAL A 42 -3.40 14.18 -8.93
CA VAL A 42 -4.28 13.84 -7.83
C VAL A 42 -4.09 12.36 -7.53
N ILE A 43 -3.57 12.08 -6.35
CA ILE A 43 -3.39 10.71 -5.86
C ILE A 43 -4.46 10.49 -4.78
N VAL A 44 -5.50 9.75 -5.12
CA VAL A 44 -6.66 9.51 -4.22
C VAL A 44 -6.22 8.81 -2.95
N ASP A 45 -5.35 7.84 -3.05
CA ASP A 45 -4.78 7.06 -1.95
C ASP A 45 -4.02 7.91 -0.92
N ALA A 46 -3.33 8.98 -1.35
CA ALA A 46 -2.65 9.91 -0.44
C ALA A 46 -3.53 11.09 0.01
N SER A 47 -4.35 11.63 -0.89
CA SER A 47 -5.14 12.85 -0.65
C SER A 47 -6.33 12.62 0.27
N MET A 48 -7.03 11.49 0.12
CA MET A 48 -8.19 11.17 0.94
C MET A 48 -7.86 10.99 2.42
N PRO A 49 -6.82 10.22 2.81
CA PRO A 49 -6.43 10.13 4.21
C PRO A 49 -6.00 11.47 4.82
N ALA A 50 -5.31 12.31 4.05
CA ALA A 50 -4.94 13.65 4.51
C ALA A 50 -6.16 14.52 4.79
N MET A 51 -7.15 14.49 3.90
CA MET A 51 -8.42 15.18 4.08
C MET A 51 -9.18 14.66 5.31
N ILE A 52 -9.20 13.35 5.54
CA ILE A 52 -9.82 12.76 6.74
C ILE A 52 -9.16 13.31 8.01
N ARG A 53 -7.82 13.37 8.05
CA ARG A 53 -7.09 13.93 9.21
C ARG A 53 -7.40 15.42 9.47
N THR A 54 -7.70 16.18 8.43
CA THR A 54 -8.08 17.60 8.53
C THR A 54 -9.59 17.82 8.65
N SER A 55 -10.34 16.79 9.02
CA SER A 55 -11.79 16.85 9.20
C SER A 55 -12.57 17.26 7.94
N GLY A 56 -12.12 16.81 6.78
CA GLY A 56 -12.74 17.11 5.49
C GLY A 56 -12.28 18.42 4.85
N GLN A 57 -11.22 19.01 5.37
CA GLN A 57 -10.69 20.27 4.88
C GLN A 57 -9.35 20.10 4.15
N MET A 58 -9.08 21.01 3.25
CA MET A 58 -7.80 21.15 2.54
C MET A 58 -7.38 22.61 2.50
N TRP A 59 -6.10 22.85 2.24
CA TRP A 59 -5.57 24.20 2.14
C TRP A 59 -5.94 24.84 0.79
N ASN A 60 -6.49 26.04 0.85
CA ASN A 60 -6.68 26.88 -0.32
C ASN A 60 -5.38 27.62 -0.72
N LYS A 61 -5.44 28.46 -1.75
CA LYS A 61 -4.27 29.20 -2.28
C LYS A 61 -3.65 30.18 -1.28
N GLU A 62 -4.41 30.63 -0.32
CA GLU A 62 -3.96 31.49 0.76
C GLU A 62 -3.38 30.71 1.95
N GLY A 63 -3.29 29.37 1.84
CA GLY A 63 -2.81 28.50 2.91
C GLY A 63 -3.79 28.31 4.07
N LYS A 64 -5.07 28.66 3.89
CA LYS A 64 -6.11 28.46 4.89
C LYS A 64 -6.89 27.19 4.64
N LEU A 65 -7.31 26.52 5.71
CA LEU A 65 -8.21 25.36 5.62
C LEU A 65 -9.56 25.76 5.04
N GLN A 66 -10.07 24.95 4.13
CA GLN A 66 -11.35 25.12 3.47
C GLN A 66 -12.02 23.75 3.31
N ASP A 67 -13.34 23.69 3.51
CA ASP A 67 -14.14 22.50 3.29
C ASP A 67 -14.01 22.01 1.85
N THR A 68 -13.90 20.70 1.69
CA THR A 68 -13.59 20.05 0.42
C THR A 68 -14.65 19.02 0.07
N ILE A 69 -15.03 18.97 -1.20
CA ILE A 69 -15.84 17.88 -1.76
C ILE A 69 -14.88 16.88 -2.41
N ALA A 70 -14.89 15.64 -1.92
CA ALA A 70 -14.13 14.56 -2.49
C ALA A 70 -14.99 13.75 -3.46
N ILE A 71 -14.49 13.53 -4.67
CA ILE A 71 -15.10 12.65 -5.67
C ILE A 71 -14.12 11.52 -5.94
N ILE A 72 -14.51 10.30 -5.61
CA ILE A 72 -13.72 9.09 -5.83
C ILE A 72 -14.33 8.34 -7.01
N PRO A 73 -13.61 8.19 -8.13
CA PRO A 73 -14.16 7.53 -9.33
C PRO A 73 -14.31 6.02 -9.14
N ASP A 74 -13.50 5.39 -8.32
CA ASP A 74 -13.55 3.96 -8.07
C ASP A 74 -14.63 3.61 -7.05
N ARG A 75 -15.66 2.95 -7.53
CA ARG A 75 -16.81 2.53 -6.76
C ARG A 75 -16.48 1.52 -5.65
N CYS A 76 -15.52 0.61 -5.90
CA CYS A 76 -15.17 -0.45 -4.95
C CYS A 76 -14.47 0.11 -3.71
N TYR A 77 -13.67 1.14 -3.88
CA TYR A 77 -12.80 1.68 -2.83
C TYR A 77 -13.33 2.97 -2.20
N ALA A 78 -14.27 3.65 -2.82
CA ALA A 78 -14.98 4.77 -2.22
C ALA A 78 -15.60 4.40 -0.86
N GLY A 79 -16.12 3.19 -0.73
CA GLY A 79 -16.69 2.67 0.51
C GLY A 79 -15.70 2.58 1.68
N VAL A 80 -14.42 2.34 1.41
CA VAL A 80 -13.35 2.33 2.43
C VAL A 80 -13.24 3.71 3.09
N TYR A 81 -13.21 4.76 2.30
CA TYR A 81 -13.13 6.13 2.80
C TYR A 81 -14.43 6.58 3.48
N THR A 82 -15.58 6.22 2.92
CA THR A 82 -16.88 6.51 3.53
C THR A 82 -16.99 5.87 4.91
N ALA A 83 -16.68 4.57 5.02
CA ALA A 83 -16.68 3.87 6.31
C ALA A 83 -15.70 4.50 7.32
N THR A 84 -14.52 4.92 6.86
CA THR A 84 -13.54 5.59 7.72
C THR A 84 -14.03 6.95 8.20
N ILE A 85 -14.63 7.75 7.31
CA ILE A 85 -15.19 9.07 7.63
C ILE A 85 -16.34 8.92 8.64
N ASP A 86 -17.27 8.01 8.40
CA ASP A 86 -18.41 7.78 9.28
C ASP A 86 -17.96 7.24 10.64
N PHE A 87 -16.95 6.38 10.66
CA PHE A 87 -16.34 5.93 11.89
C PHE A 87 -15.72 7.10 12.70
N CYS A 88 -14.93 7.95 12.04
CA CYS A 88 -14.32 9.12 12.69
C CYS A 88 -15.36 10.14 13.16
N LYS A 89 -16.45 10.33 12.41
CA LYS A 89 -17.57 11.18 12.87
C LYS A 89 -18.21 10.65 14.16
N LYS A 90 -18.30 9.33 14.30
CA LYS A 90 -18.91 8.66 15.46
C LYS A 90 -17.99 8.58 16.67
N HIS A 91 -16.70 8.30 16.45
CA HIS A 91 -15.74 7.95 17.51
C HIS A 91 -14.68 9.02 17.76
N GLY A 92 -14.58 10.03 16.89
CA GLY A 92 -13.51 11.02 16.91
C GLY A 92 -12.28 10.57 16.14
N ALA A 93 -11.22 11.38 16.18
CA ALA A 93 -9.94 11.08 15.57
C ALA A 93 -9.21 9.96 16.33
N PHE A 94 -8.41 9.18 15.62
CA PHE A 94 -7.53 8.20 16.25
C PHE A 94 -6.40 8.89 17.01
N ASP A 95 -6.07 8.35 18.16
CA ASP A 95 -4.87 8.75 18.91
C ASP A 95 -3.69 7.88 18.46
N PRO A 96 -2.68 8.46 17.79
CA PRO A 96 -1.51 7.72 17.32
C PRO A 96 -0.75 6.98 18.43
N THR A 97 -0.88 7.42 19.67
CA THR A 97 -0.16 6.82 20.81
C THR A 97 -0.81 5.58 21.36
N THR A 98 -2.08 5.33 21.05
CA THR A 98 -2.88 4.23 21.62
C THR A 98 -3.51 3.32 20.57
N MET A 99 -3.63 3.76 19.31
CA MET A 99 -4.24 2.94 18.26
C MET A 99 -3.37 1.77 17.85
N GLY A 100 -4.01 0.70 17.37
CA GLY A 100 -3.35 -0.42 16.73
C GLY A 100 -2.85 -0.07 15.33
N SER A 101 -2.04 -0.96 14.77
CA SER A 101 -1.48 -0.87 13.41
C SER A 101 -2.14 -1.85 12.46
N VAL A 102 -2.01 -1.57 11.15
CA VAL A 102 -2.56 -2.42 10.09
C VAL A 102 -1.44 -2.85 9.13
N PRO A 103 -0.62 -3.85 9.51
CA PRO A 103 0.35 -4.40 8.57
C PRO A 103 -0.34 -5.04 7.38
N ASN A 104 0.34 -5.07 6.23
CA ASN A 104 -0.23 -5.57 4.99
C ASN A 104 0.54 -6.75 4.42
N VAL A 105 -0.20 -7.71 3.87
CA VAL A 105 0.29 -8.76 2.99
C VAL A 105 -0.34 -8.54 1.62
N GLY A 106 0.43 -8.04 0.66
CA GLY A 106 -0.04 -7.68 -0.67
C GLY A 106 0.17 -8.79 -1.69
N LEU A 107 -0.79 -8.97 -2.59
CA LEU A 107 -0.61 -9.79 -3.78
C LEU A 107 -0.18 -8.90 -4.95
N MET A 108 0.98 -9.18 -5.51
CA MET A 108 1.37 -8.65 -6.80
C MET A 108 1.18 -9.73 -7.84
N ALA A 109 0.08 -9.65 -8.59
CA ALA A 109 -0.11 -10.48 -9.76
C ALA A 109 1.04 -10.24 -10.76
N GLN A 110 1.25 -11.19 -11.66
CA GLN A 110 2.21 -11.00 -12.75
C GLN A 110 1.87 -9.74 -13.53
N LYS A 111 2.84 -8.83 -13.64
CA LYS A 111 2.56 -7.52 -14.18
C LYS A 111 1.36 -6.96 -13.45
N ALA A 112 1.63 -6.35 -12.33
CA ALA A 112 0.63 -5.74 -11.46
C ALA A 112 -0.49 -5.08 -12.24
N GLU A 113 -1.68 -5.11 -11.72
CA GLU A 113 -2.86 -4.48 -12.34
C GLU A 113 -2.56 -3.07 -12.86
N GLU A 114 -1.67 -2.33 -12.21
CA GLU A 114 -1.28 -0.98 -12.63
C GLU A 114 -0.18 -0.95 -13.69
N TYR A 115 0.81 -1.82 -13.61
CA TYR A 115 1.97 -1.78 -14.49
C TYR A 115 1.90 -2.80 -15.60
N GLY A 116 1.41 -3.96 -15.28
CA GLY A 116 1.55 -5.10 -16.13
C GLY A 116 0.48 -5.27 -17.17
N SER A 117 -0.62 -4.58 -17.06
CA SER A 117 -1.73 -4.69 -17.99
C SER A 117 -1.71 -3.64 -19.10
N HIS A 118 -0.73 -2.73 -19.12
CA HIS A 118 -0.67 -1.70 -20.17
C HIS A 118 -0.51 -2.28 -21.57
N ASP A 119 0.23 -3.35 -21.72
CA ASP A 119 0.37 -4.09 -22.98
C ASP A 119 -0.86 -4.94 -23.34
N LYS A 120 -1.79 -5.12 -22.41
CA LYS A 120 -3.06 -5.80 -22.54
C LYS A 120 -4.27 -4.86 -22.40
N THR A 121 -4.06 -3.59 -22.62
CA THR A 121 -5.09 -2.56 -22.54
C THR A 121 -5.33 -1.99 -23.92
N PHE A 122 -6.57 -2.01 -24.40
CA PHE A 122 -6.94 -1.45 -25.69
C PHE A 122 -8.33 -0.84 -25.65
N GLN A 123 -8.50 0.22 -26.44
CA GLN A 123 -9.79 0.86 -26.65
C GLN A 123 -10.52 0.19 -27.81
N MET A 124 -11.79 -0.08 -27.61
CA MET A 124 -12.65 -0.66 -28.64
C MET A 124 -13.00 0.38 -29.69
N ASN A 125 -12.78 0.03 -30.97
CA ASN A 125 -13.12 0.91 -32.09
C ASN A 125 -14.60 0.86 -32.48
N ALA A 126 -15.32 -0.20 -32.08
CA ALA A 126 -16.71 -0.44 -32.42
C ALA A 126 -17.36 -1.35 -31.36
N ASP A 127 -18.68 -1.38 -31.37
CA ASP A 127 -19.45 -2.37 -30.61
C ASP A 127 -19.08 -3.79 -31.04
N GLY A 128 -19.02 -4.70 -30.07
CA GLY A 128 -18.63 -6.07 -30.38
C GLY A 128 -18.55 -6.98 -29.17
N VAL A 129 -17.75 -8.01 -29.32
CA VAL A 129 -17.52 -9.00 -28.28
C VAL A 129 -16.01 -9.28 -28.19
N VAL A 130 -15.44 -9.11 -27.00
CA VAL A 130 -14.08 -9.53 -26.69
C VAL A 130 -14.10 -10.94 -26.15
N ARG A 131 -13.24 -11.82 -26.69
CA ARG A 131 -13.11 -13.21 -26.25
C ARG A 131 -11.67 -13.52 -25.86
N VAL A 132 -11.54 -14.23 -24.75
CA VAL A 132 -10.29 -14.90 -24.39
C VAL A 132 -10.41 -16.35 -24.83
N VAL A 133 -9.51 -16.77 -25.71
CA VAL A 133 -9.56 -18.08 -26.37
C VAL A 133 -8.27 -18.84 -26.09
N ASP A 134 -8.35 -20.11 -25.73
CA ASP A 134 -7.18 -20.96 -25.56
C ASP A 134 -6.54 -21.39 -26.89
N THR A 135 -5.44 -22.11 -26.84
CA THR A 135 -4.72 -22.60 -28.02
C THR A 135 -5.51 -23.62 -28.84
N ASN A 136 -6.57 -24.21 -28.30
CA ASN A 136 -7.43 -25.18 -28.96
C ASN A 136 -8.69 -24.54 -29.56
N GLY A 137 -8.85 -23.20 -29.40
CA GLY A 137 -10.02 -22.47 -29.88
C GLY A 137 -11.20 -22.43 -28.93
N ASN A 138 -11.06 -22.93 -27.69
CA ASN A 138 -12.13 -22.86 -26.72
C ASN A 138 -12.24 -21.44 -26.16
N VAL A 139 -13.47 -20.92 -26.08
CA VAL A 139 -13.73 -19.62 -25.46
C VAL A 139 -13.72 -19.79 -23.94
N LEU A 140 -12.74 -19.18 -23.28
CA LEU A 140 -12.60 -19.20 -21.82
C LEU A 140 -13.42 -18.10 -21.15
N MET A 141 -13.48 -16.93 -21.77
CA MET A 141 -14.22 -15.75 -21.28
C MET A 141 -14.76 -14.97 -22.47
N GLU A 142 -15.92 -14.38 -22.30
CA GLU A 142 -16.56 -13.53 -23.32
C GLU A 142 -17.19 -12.31 -22.64
N GLN A 143 -16.97 -11.12 -23.22
CA GLN A 143 -17.53 -9.87 -22.75
C GLN A 143 -18.06 -9.03 -23.91
N LYS A 144 -19.31 -8.58 -23.82
CA LYS A 144 -19.86 -7.56 -24.73
C LYS A 144 -19.22 -6.21 -24.41
N VAL A 145 -18.88 -5.46 -25.45
CA VAL A 145 -18.25 -4.15 -25.35
C VAL A 145 -18.87 -3.19 -26.34
N GLU A 146 -18.84 -1.90 -26.03
CA GLU A 146 -19.29 -0.80 -26.88
C GLU A 146 -18.10 -0.04 -27.48
N ALA A 147 -18.34 0.74 -28.49
CA ALA A 147 -17.32 1.63 -29.07
C ALA A 147 -16.77 2.57 -28.00
N LYS A 148 -15.45 2.72 -27.96
CA LYS A 148 -14.66 3.47 -26.96
C LYS A 148 -14.51 2.83 -25.57
N ASP A 149 -15.12 1.69 -25.31
CA ASP A 149 -14.82 0.94 -24.10
C ASP A 149 -13.32 0.63 -24.00
N ILE A 150 -12.80 0.64 -22.79
CA ILE A 150 -11.44 0.23 -22.50
C ILE A 150 -11.48 -1.19 -21.96
N PHE A 151 -10.89 -2.12 -22.73
CA PHE A 151 -10.68 -3.49 -22.28
C PHE A 151 -9.27 -3.64 -21.71
N ARG A 152 -9.20 -4.19 -20.52
CA ARG A 152 -7.94 -4.50 -19.85
C ARG A 152 -7.94 -5.95 -19.38
N MET A 153 -6.85 -6.65 -19.62
CA MET A 153 -6.64 -8.01 -19.14
C MET A 153 -5.40 -8.08 -18.26
N CYS A 154 -5.54 -8.69 -17.09
CA CYS A 154 -4.42 -9.05 -16.25
C CYS A 154 -4.43 -10.56 -15.97
N GLN A 155 -3.28 -11.12 -15.71
CA GLN A 155 -3.10 -12.53 -15.41
C GLN A 155 -2.48 -12.69 -14.02
N ALA A 156 -3.16 -13.43 -13.14
CA ALA A 156 -2.60 -13.88 -11.87
C ALA A 156 -2.16 -15.34 -11.98
N LYS A 157 -0.95 -15.66 -11.53
CA LYS A 157 -0.44 -17.02 -11.45
C LYS A 157 -0.76 -17.64 -10.09
N ASP A 158 -0.91 -18.96 -10.06
CA ASP A 158 -1.21 -19.68 -8.82
C ASP A 158 -0.07 -19.62 -7.80
N ALA A 159 1.18 -19.69 -8.22
CA ALA A 159 2.33 -19.67 -7.30
C ALA A 159 2.38 -18.40 -6.41
N PRO A 160 2.24 -17.16 -6.95
CA PRO A 160 2.14 -15.97 -6.10
C PRO A 160 0.92 -15.99 -5.17
N ILE A 161 -0.21 -16.54 -5.61
CA ILE A 161 -1.43 -16.61 -4.77
C ILE A 161 -1.22 -17.60 -3.62
N GLN A 162 -0.61 -18.75 -3.89
CA GLN A 162 -0.27 -19.74 -2.84
C GLN A 162 0.68 -19.13 -1.80
N ASP A 163 1.71 -18.40 -2.24
CA ASP A 163 2.64 -17.74 -1.35
C ASP A 163 1.99 -16.60 -0.56
N TRP A 164 1.09 -15.83 -1.20
CA TRP A 164 0.28 -14.80 -0.55
C TRP A 164 -0.58 -15.37 0.59
N VAL A 165 -1.28 -16.49 0.35
CA VAL A 165 -2.06 -17.20 1.38
C VAL A 165 -1.15 -17.71 2.49
N LYS A 166 -0.01 -18.34 2.14
CA LYS A 166 1.00 -18.82 3.10
C LYS A 166 1.51 -17.70 4.00
N LEU A 167 1.85 -16.55 3.43
CA LEU A 167 2.32 -15.39 4.18
C LEU A 167 1.25 -14.87 5.14
N ALA A 168 -0.01 -14.78 4.70
CA ALA A 168 -1.13 -14.36 5.55
C ALA A 168 -1.30 -15.30 6.76
N VAL A 169 -1.28 -16.62 6.53
CA VAL A 169 -1.39 -17.64 7.59
C VAL A 169 -0.21 -17.55 8.56
N ASN A 170 1.02 -17.45 8.04
CA ASN A 170 2.21 -17.36 8.87
C ASN A 170 2.23 -16.10 9.72
N ARG A 171 1.87 -14.95 9.14
CA ARG A 171 1.80 -13.68 9.87
C ARG A 171 0.74 -13.74 10.97
N ALA A 172 -0.45 -14.25 10.67
CA ALA A 172 -1.50 -14.44 11.67
C ALA A 172 -1.03 -15.34 12.84
N ARG A 173 -0.34 -16.44 12.51
CA ARG A 173 0.18 -17.39 13.51
C ARG A 173 1.26 -16.77 14.39
N LEU A 174 2.23 -16.07 13.79
CA LEU A 174 3.37 -15.48 14.52
C LEU A 174 2.95 -14.31 15.42
N SER A 175 1.98 -13.51 14.99
CA SER A 175 1.54 -12.34 15.75
C SER A 175 0.29 -12.57 16.59
N ASN A 176 -0.38 -13.72 16.44
CA ASN A 176 -1.71 -13.99 17.03
C ASN A 176 -2.73 -12.88 16.72
N THR A 177 -2.66 -12.33 15.50
CA THR A 177 -3.46 -11.19 15.03
C THR A 177 -4.38 -11.67 13.92
N PRO A 178 -5.64 -11.23 13.85
CA PRO A 178 -6.53 -11.55 12.75
C PRO A 178 -5.95 -11.13 11.39
N ALA A 179 -6.05 -12.03 10.41
CA ALA A 179 -5.72 -11.74 9.01
C ALA A 179 -7.01 -11.66 8.18
N VAL A 180 -7.22 -10.53 7.54
CA VAL A 180 -8.43 -10.24 6.77
C VAL A 180 -8.07 -10.13 5.30
N PHE A 181 -8.60 -11.04 4.48
CA PHE A 181 -8.58 -10.93 3.02
C PHE A 181 -9.67 -9.94 2.59
N TRP A 182 -9.25 -8.86 1.94
CA TRP A 182 -10.13 -7.80 1.46
C TRP A 182 -10.58 -8.13 0.04
N LEU A 183 -11.63 -8.92 -0.07
CA LEU A 183 -12.13 -9.44 -1.34
C LEU A 183 -13.66 -9.31 -1.41
N ASP A 184 -14.15 -8.73 -2.50
CA ASP A 184 -15.57 -8.54 -2.77
C ASP A 184 -16.09 -9.63 -3.73
N GLU A 185 -17.00 -10.48 -3.26
CA GLU A 185 -17.62 -11.52 -4.08
C GLU A 185 -18.40 -10.96 -5.29
N ASN A 186 -18.81 -9.69 -5.25
CA ASN A 186 -19.51 -9.04 -6.34
C ASN A 186 -18.56 -8.48 -7.42
N ARG A 187 -17.26 -8.43 -7.14
CA ARG A 187 -16.22 -8.07 -8.11
C ARG A 187 -15.68 -9.34 -8.77
N ALA A 188 -15.77 -9.43 -10.10
CA ALA A 188 -15.41 -10.66 -10.83
C ALA A 188 -13.98 -11.15 -10.53
N HIS A 189 -13.00 -10.25 -10.49
CA HIS A 189 -11.61 -10.59 -10.16
C HIS A 189 -11.49 -11.16 -8.73
N ASP A 190 -12.10 -10.52 -7.75
CA ASP A 190 -12.04 -10.96 -6.36
C ASP A 190 -12.75 -12.28 -6.13
N ARG A 191 -13.85 -12.53 -6.85
CA ARG A 191 -14.55 -13.81 -6.79
C ARG A 191 -13.65 -14.97 -7.21
N GLU A 192 -12.84 -14.80 -8.24
CA GLU A 192 -11.86 -15.81 -8.66
C GLU A 192 -10.74 -15.98 -7.63
N LEU A 193 -10.30 -14.89 -6.99
CA LEU A 193 -9.33 -14.96 -5.90
C LEU A 193 -9.92 -15.66 -4.66
N ILE A 194 -11.19 -15.42 -4.31
CA ILE A 194 -11.86 -16.08 -3.18
C ILE A 194 -11.83 -17.60 -3.35
N VAL A 195 -12.15 -18.10 -4.55
CA VAL A 195 -12.09 -19.54 -4.85
C VAL A 195 -10.67 -20.10 -4.60
N LYS A 196 -9.65 -19.38 -5.06
CA LYS A 196 -8.25 -19.79 -4.88
C LYS A 196 -7.81 -19.70 -3.41
N VAL A 197 -8.15 -18.64 -2.71
CA VAL A 197 -7.86 -18.48 -1.27
C VAL A 197 -8.49 -19.60 -0.46
N GLN A 198 -9.76 -19.89 -0.68
CA GLN A 198 -10.47 -20.97 0.01
C GLN A 198 -9.88 -22.36 -0.31
N LYS A 199 -9.37 -22.56 -1.51
CA LYS A 199 -8.64 -23.77 -1.88
C LYS A 199 -7.34 -23.91 -1.10
N TYR A 200 -6.49 -22.87 -1.13
CA TYR A 200 -5.15 -22.94 -0.56
C TYR A 200 -5.11 -22.82 0.96
N LEU A 201 -6.11 -22.21 1.60
CA LEU A 201 -6.25 -22.23 3.07
C LEU A 201 -6.40 -23.66 3.63
N LYS A 202 -6.91 -24.59 2.83
CA LYS A 202 -7.04 -26.01 3.25
C LYS A 202 -5.70 -26.72 3.43
N ASP A 203 -4.63 -26.17 2.89
CA ASP A 203 -3.29 -26.72 3.01
C ASP A 203 -2.64 -26.38 4.38
N TYR A 204 -3.33 -25.57 5.21
CA TYR A 204 -2.83 -25.09 6.49
C TYR A 204 -3.81 -25.41 7.62
N ASP A 205 -3.27 -25.75 8.80
CA ASP A 205 -4.09 -25.75 10.02
C ASP A 205 -4.36 -24.30 10.46
N THR A 206 -5.58 -23.86 10.26
CA THR A 206 -6.07 -22.52 10.65
C THR A 206 -7.04 -22.57 11.81
N SER A 207 -7.20 -23.70 12.48
CA SER A 207 -8.21 -23.91 13.53
C SER A 207 -8.09 -22.97 14.72
N THR A 208 -6.88 -22.47 15.00
CA THR A 208 -6.58 -21.54 16.09
C THR A 208 -6.41 -20.09 15.63
N LEU A 209 -6.58 -19.81 14.33
CA LEU A 209 -6.33 -18.52 13.74
C LEU A 209 -7.63 -17.81 13.37
N ASP A 210 -7.70 -16.50 13.57
CA ASP A 210 -8.79 -15.66 13.06
C ASP A 210 -8.44 -15.18 11.63
N ILE A 211 -8.87 -15.96 10.64
CA ILE A 211 -8.69 -15.64 9.23
C ILE A 211 -10.06 -15.37 8.60
N ARG A 212 -10.23 -14.20 8.00
CA ARG A 212 -11.50 -13.75 7.44
C ARG A 212 -11.36 -13.37 5.99
N ILE A 213 -12.46 -13.51 5.24
CA ILE A 213 -12.64 -12.94 3.90
C ILE A 213 -13.81 -11.97 4.02
N LEU A 214 -13.55 -10.68 3.82
CA LEU A 214 -14.55 -9.63 3.96
C LEU A 214 -14.47 -8.69 2.75
N ASN A 215 -15.62 -8.16 2.33
CA ASN A 215 -15.61 -7.07 1.36
C ASN A 215 -14.93 -5.81 1.92
N PRO A 216 -14.46 -4.88 1.07
CA PRO A 216 -13.66 -3.74 1.53
C PRO A 216 -14.33 -2.88 2.61
N VAL A 217 -15.65 -2.69 2.57
CA VAL A 217 -16.36 -1.89 3.58
C VAL A 217 -16.38 -2.61 4.92
N ALA A 218 -16.81 -3.87 4.94
CA ALA A 218 -16.86 -4.67 6.17
C ALA A 218 -15.45 -4.90 6.75
N ALA A 219 -14.44 -5.07 5.89
CA ALA A 219 -13.05 -5.18 6.32
C ALA A 219 -12.53 -3.88 6.95
N THR A 220 -12.93 -2.72 6.40
CA THR A 220 -12.62 -1.41 6.97
C THR A 220 -13.24 -1.26 8.35
N GLU A 221 -14.55 -1.48 8.48
CA GLU A 221 -15.26 -1.38 9.75
C GLU A 221 -14.65 -2.28 10.82
N PHE A 222 -14.43 -3.55 10.50
CA PHE A 222 -13.78 -4.51 11.39
C PHE A 222 -12.38 -4.02 11.84
N THR A 223 -11.59 -3.50 10.91
CA THR A 223 -10.25 -3.01 11.18
C THR A 223 -10.28 -1.77 12.09
N LEU A 224 -11.14 -0.79 11.78
CA LEU A 224 -11.27 0.43 12.56
C LEU A 224 -11.73 0.17 14.00
N GLU A 225 -12.68 -0.75 14.20
CA GLU A 225 -13.14 -1.16 15.54
C GLU A 225 -12.03 -1.80 16.39
N ARG A 226 -11.07 -2.42 15.76
CA ARG A 226 -9.92 -3.04 16.44
C ARG A 226 -8.85 -2.02 16.75
N ILE A 227 -8.42 -1.26 15.74
CA ILE A 227 -7.31 -0.32 15.91
C ILE A 227 -7.62 0.80 16.90
N ILE A 228 -8.87 1.23 17.04
CA ILE A 228 -9.25 2.22 18.08
C ILE A 228 -9.06 1.67 19.51
N LYS A 229 -9.06 0.35 19.67
CA LYS A 229 -8.81 -0.35 20.93
C LYS A 229 -7.34 -0.73 21.14
N GLY A 230 -6.45 -0.26 20.27
CA GLY A 230 -5.02 -0.61 20.30
C GLY A 230 -4.70 -2.02 19.79
N LEU A 231 -5.63 -2.67 19.07
CA LEU A 231 -5.47 -4.02 18.55
C LEU A 231 -5.11 -3.99 17.07
N ASP A 232 -4.06 -4.69 16.69
CA ASP A 232 -3.61 -4.80 15.31
C ASP A 232 -4.54 -5.67 14.45
N THR A 233 -4.52 -5.43 13.13
CA THR A 233 -5.23 -6.24 12.14
C THR A 233 -4.36 -6.37 10.90
N ILE A 234 -4.10 -7.59 10.44
CA ILE A 234 -3.35 -7.83 9.20
C ILE A 234 -4.29 -7.68 8.03
N SER A 235 -4.03 -6.71 7.16
CA SER A 235 -4.72 -6.57 5.88
C SER A 235 -4.06 -7.45 4.82
N VAL A 236 -4.86 -8.28 4.15
CA VAL A 236 -4.40 -9.18 3.09
C VAL A 236 -5.10 -8.75 1.80
N THR A 237 -4.37 -8.09 0.89
CA THR A 237 -4.97 -7.32 -0.20
C THR A 237 -4.37 -7.64 -1.56
N GLY A 238 -5.16 -7.40 -2.60
CA GLY A 238 -4.67 -7.28 -3.97
C GLY A 238 -3.87 -5.97 -4.17
N ASN A 239 -3.32 -5.82 -5.36
CA ASN A 239 -2.37 -4.74 -5.67
C ASN A 239 -2.95 -3.33 -5.44
N VAL A 240 -4.14 -3.06 -5.97
CA VAL A 240 -4.73 -1.70 -5.90
C VAL A 240 -5.15 -1.34 -4.47
N LEU A 241 -5.86 -2.23 -3.77
CA LEU A 241 -6.19 -2.01 -2.36
C LEU A 241 -4.96 -1.88 -1.46
N ARG A 242 -3.88 -2.61 -1.76
CA ARG A 242 -2.62 -2.44 -1.07
C ARG A 242 -2.18 -0.97 -1.09
N ASP A 243 -2.16 -0.34 -2.27
CA ASP A 243 -1.75 1.05 -2.41
C ASP A 243 -2.65 2.00 -1.61
N TYR A 244 -3.97 1.81 -1.66
CA TYR A 244 -4.91 2.60 -0.86
C TYR A 244 -4.68 2.44 0.65
N LEU A 245 -4.49 1.22 1.13
CA LEU A 245 -4.35 0.96 2.56
C LEU A 245 -2.96 1.30 3.11
N THR A 246 -1.91 1.24 2.28
CA THR A 246 -0.56 1.67 2.66
C THR A 246 -0.46 3.17 2.87
N ASP A 247 -1.40 3.94 2.38
CA ASP A 247 -1.54 5.36 2.68
C ASP A 247 -2.56 5.62 3.79
N LEU A 248 -3.75 5.01 3.72
CA LEU A 248 -4.83 5.29 4.66
C LEU A 248 -4.43 5.08 6.12
N PHE A 249 -4.04 3.86 6.49
CA PHE A 249 -3.80 3.53 7.89
C PHE A 249 -2.55 4.22 8.45
N PRO A 250 -1.39 4.23 7.76
CA PRO A 250 -0.24 4.97 8.25
C PRO A 250 -0.47 6.48 8.37
N ILE A 251 -1.23 7.09 7.47
CA ILE A 251 -1.55 8.52 7.58
C ILE A 251 -2.48 8.78 8.78
N LEU A 252 -3.47 7.93 9.03
CA LEU A 252 -4.29 8.01 10.25
C LEU A 252 -3.43 7.84 11.51
N GLU A 253 -2.45 6.94 11.48
CA GLU A 253 -1.62 6.59 12.62
C GLU A 253 -0.53 7.64 12.91
N VAL A 254 0.26 8.02 11.92
CA VAL A 254 1.45 8.86 12.11
C VAL A 254 1.50 10.11 11.23
N GLY A 255 0.50 10.34 10.41
CA GLY A 255 0.44 11.47 9.49
C GLY A 255 1.26 11.30 8.21
N THR A 256 1.83 10.12 7.99
CA THR A 256 2.64 9.79 6.81
C THR A 256 2.48 8.31 6.47
N SER A 257 2.56 7.96 5.19
CA SER A 257 2.50 6.58 4.70
C SER A 257 3.79 5.76 4.93
N ALA A 258 4.83 6.35 5.50
CA ALA A 258 6.14 5.73 5.60
C ALA A 258 6.24 4.53 6.56
N LYS A 259 5.26 4.34 7.43
CA LYS A 259 5.34 3.29 8.45
C LYS A 259 4.85 1.93 7.98
N MET A 260 3.95 1.86 7.00
CA MET A 260 3.36 0.60 6.60
C MET A 260 4.34 -0.26 5.81
N LEU A 261 4.51 -1.49 6.28
CA LEU A 261 5.25 -2.52 5.62
C LEU A 261 4.30 -3.47 4.91
N SER A 262 4.41 -3.56 3.58
CA SER A 262 3.73 -4.55 2.76
C SER A 262 4.71 -5.62 2.30
N ILE A 263 4.35 -6.88 2.48
CA ILE A 263 5.07 -8.03 1.94
C ILE A 263 4.35 -8.49 0.70
N VAL A 264 5.05 -8.50 -0.44
CA VAL A 264 4.50 -8.85 -1.74
C VAL A 264 5.23 -10.09 -2.27
N PRO A 265 4.55 -11.24 -2.48
CA PRO A 265 5.18 -12.40 -3.07
C PRO A 265 5.53 -12.15 -4.55
N LEU A 266 6.73 -12.55 -4.93
CA LEU A 266 7.22 -12.46 -6.31
C LEU A 266 6.82 -13.70 -7.11
N MET A 267 6.70 -13.53 -8.43
CA MET A 267 6.23 -14.59 -9.32
C MET A 267 7.13 -15.82 -9.42
N ASN A 268 8.43 -15.64 -9.25
CA ASN A 268 9.43 -16.71 -9.32
C ASN A 268 9.85 -17.20 -7.93
N GLY A 269 9.09 -16.84 -6.91
CA GLY A 269 9.41 -17.13 -5.51
C GLY A 269 10.12 -15.96 -4.82
N GLY A 270 10.17 -16.01 -3.50
CA GLY A 270 10.66 -14.91 -2.68
C GLY A 270 9.59 -13.85 -2.41
N GLY A 271 9.96 -12.80 -1.72
CA GLY A 271 9.10 -11.67 -1.36
C GLY A 271 9.78 -10.34 -1.60
N LEU A 272 8.97 -9.32 -1.84
CA LEU A 272 9.39 -7.93 -1.86
C LEU A 272 8.74 -7.22 -0.67
N PHE A 273 9.50 -6.39 0.01
CA PHE A 273 8.99 -5.52 1.07
C PHE A 273 8.81 -4.12 0.50
N GLU A 274 7.62 -3.57 0.69
CA GLU A 274 7.29 -2.22 0.26
C GLU A 274 6.74 -1.40 1.42
N THR A 275 7.11 -0.12 1.44
CA THR A 275 6.52 0.89 2.32
C THR A 275 5.72 1.88 1.48
N GLY A 276 4.69 2.48 2.06
CA GLY A 276 4.05 3.64 1.46
C GLY A 276 5.08 4.76 1.31
N ALA A 277 5.17 5.34 0.10
CA ALA A 277 6.23 6.30 -0.25
C ALA A 277 5.69 7.48 -1.06
N GLY A 278 6.55 8.28 -1.60
CA GLY A 278 6.22 9.32 -2.57
C GLY A 278 5.61 10.56 -1.96
N GLY A 279 4.31 10.62 -1.80
CA GLY A 279 3.58 11.79 -1.30
C GLY A 279 3.94 12.24 0.12
N SER A 280 4.67 11.43 0.86
CA SER A 280 5.11 11.72 2.25
C SER A 280 6.42 12.51 2.32
N ALA A 281 7.23 12.57 1.28
CA ALA A 281 8.56 13.17 1.35
C ALA A 281 8.56 14.63 1.83
N PRO A 282 7.70 15.54 1.34
CA PRO A 282 7.63 16.90 1.87
C PRO A 282 7.24 16.94 3.33
N LYS A 283 6.37 16.04 3.78
CA LYS A 283 5.96 15.95 5.18
C LYS A 283 7.09 15.50 6.11
N HIS A 284 7.98 14.65 5.62
CA HIS A 284 9.18 14.27 6.37
C HIS A 284 10.14 15.45 6.56
N VAL A 285 10.32 16.24 5.51
CA VAL A 285 11.13 17.48 5.61
C VAL A 285 10.52 18.45 6.60
N GLU A 286 9.21 18.68 6.53
CA GLU A 286 8.47 19.52 7.48
C GLU A 286 8.65 19.03 8.94
N GLN A 287 8.41 17.73 9.19
CA GLN A 287 8.61 17.14 10.53
C GLN A 287 10.04 17.33 11.03
N PHE A 288 11.04 17.15 10.16
CA PHE A 288 12.42 17.31 10.54
C PHE A 288 12.77 18.76 10.86
N VAL A 289 12.29 19.70 10.06
CA VAL A 289 12.58 21.14 10.24
C VAL A 289 11.84 21.72 11.44
N GLU A 290 10.55 21.39 11.60
CA GLU A 290 9.71 21.98 12.65
C GLU A 290 9.82 21.27 13.99
N GLU A 291 9.89 19.91 13.96
CA GLU A 291 9.88 19.11 15.18
C GLU A 291 11.25 18.55 15.55
N GLY A 292 12.25 18.63 14.64
CA GLY A 292 13.54 17.96 14.80
C GLY A 292 13.44 16.44 14.91
N TYR A 293 12.36 15.87 14.37
CA TYR A 293 11.95 14.48 14.53
C TYR A 293 11.49 13.87 13.21
N LEU A 294 11.95 12.67 12.89
CA LEU A 294 11.59 11.98 11.64
C LEU A 294 10.91 10.65 11.95
N ARG A 295 9.59 10.59 11.72
CA ARG A 295 8.77 9.41 11.98
C ARG A 295 8.88 8.31 10.94
N TRP A 296 9.69 8.50 9.92
CA TRP A 296 9.95 7.50 8.90
C TRP A 296 10.48 6.21 9.51
N ASP A 297 9.83 5.07 9.24
CA ASP A 297 10.34 3.76 9.62
C ASP A 297 10.99 3.08 8.40
N SER A 298 12.28 2.88 8.48
CA SER A 298 13.06 2.20 7.41
C SER A 298 13.08 0.67 7.56
N LEU A 299 12.21 0.09 8.37
CA LEU A 299 12.16 -1.37 8.55
C LEU A 299 11.95 -2.11 7.23
N GLY A 300 11.11 -1.56 6.34
CA GLY A 300 10.87 -2.12 5.00
C GLY A 300 12.14 -2.16 4.15
N GLU A 301 12.92 -1.09 4.17
CA GLU A 301 14.21 -1.01 3.47
C GLU A 301 15.22 -1.99 4.06
N PHE A 302 15.26 -2.16 5.37
CA PHE A 302 16.15 -3.12 6.02
C PHE A 302 15.83 -4.56 5.62
N LEU A 303 14.56 -4.93 5.65
CA LEU A 303 14.08 -6.24 5.22
C LEU A 303 14.28 -6.47 3.72
N ALA A 304 14.07 -5.46 2.88
CA ALA A 304 14.31 -5.54 1.45
C ALA A 304 15.81 -5.72 1.13
N LEU A 305 16.69 -5.07 1.89
CA LEU A 305 18.13 -5.26 1.76
C LEU A 305 18.55 -6.70 2.13
N GLY A 306 18.03 -7.26 3.23
CA GLY A 306 18.27 -8.64 3.62
C GLY A 306 17.84 -9.64 2.54
N ALA A 307 16.62 -9.54 2.05
CA ALA A 307 16.11 -10.38 0.97
C ALA A 307 16.90 -10.22 -0.34
N SER A 308 17.36 -9.02 -0.65
CA SER A 308 18.18 -8.76 -1.84
C SER A 308 19.58 -9.40 -1.74
N LEU A 309 20.20 -9.31 -0.57
CA LEU A 309 21.50 -9.94 -0.31
C LEU A 309 21.40 -11.47 -0.37
N GLU A 310 20.35 -12.05 0.21
CA GLU A 310 20.08 -13.50 0.12
C GLU A 310 19.91 -13.93 -1.34
N TYR A 311 19.10 -13.22 -2.11
CA TYR A 311 18.89 -13.51 -3.54
C TYR A 311 20.19 -13.42 -4.34
N ILE A 312 21.02 -12.41 -4.13
CA ILE A 312 22.34 -12.26 -4.76
C ILE A 312 23.23 -13.45 -4.36
N GLY A 313 23.25 -13.79 -3.08
CA GLY A 313 24.03 -14.92 -2.57
C GLY A 313 23.68 -16.24 -3.22
N GLN A 314 22.38 -16.52 -3.34
CA GLN A 314 21.88 -17.76 -3.95
C GLN A 314 22.04 -17.79 -5.49
N THR A 315 21.74 -16.67 -6.15
CA THR A 315 21.71 -16.63 -7.64
C THR A 315 23.07 -16.52 -8.26
N LEU A 316 24.01 -15.82 -7.61
CA LEU A 316 25.35 -15.58 -8.11
C LEU A 316 26.42 -16.43 -7.39
N ASP A 317 26.02 -17.39 -6.57
CA ASP A 317 26.91 -18.23 -5.75
C ASP A 317 27.91 -17.36 -4.93
N ASN A 318 27.39 -16.33 -4.26
CA ASN A 318 28.20 -15.39 -3.48
C ASN A 318 28.04 -15.64 -1.98
N PRO A 319 28.94 -16.41 -1.34
CA PRO A 319 28.82 -16.73 0.07
C PRO A 319 28.93 -15.52 1.00
N LYS A 320 29.63 -14.45 0.60
CA LYS A 320 29.69 -13.22 1.39
C LYS A 320 28.36 -12.50 1.45
N ALA A 321 27.63 -12.49 0.33
CA ALA A 321 26.29 -11.93 0.31
C ALA A 321 25.32 -12.70 1.23
N LEU A 322 25.45 -14.03 1.31
CA LEU A 322 24.68 -14.85 2.26
C LEU A 322 25.01 -14.53 3.70
N VAL A 323 26.29 -14.36 4.04
CA VAL A 323 26.71 -13.96 5.41
C VAL A 323 26.15 -12.58 5.76
N LEU A 324 26.17 -11.64 4.82
CA LEU A 324 25.60 -10.30 5.03
C LEU A 324 24.10 -10.36 5.24
N ALA A 325 23.38 -11.20 4.48
CA ALA A 325 21.93 -11.40 4.64
C ALA A 325 21.60 -11.98 6.03
N GLU A 326 22.22 -13.10 6.38
CA GLU A 326 21.98 -13.76 7.67
C GLU A 326 22.28 -12.87 8.88
N THR A 327 23.38 -12.13 8.82
CA THR A 327 23.76 -11.22 9.90
C THR A 327 22.85 -9.99 9.97
N LEU A 328 22.31 -9.52 8.84
CA LEU A 328 21.32 -8.46 8.82
C LEU A 328 19.97 -8.94 9.38
N ASP A 329 19.58 -10.18 9.13
CA ASP A 329 18.36 -10.77 9.71
C ASP A 329 18.47 -10.87 11.24
N VAL A 330 19.61 -11.34 11.75
CA VAL A 330 19.91 -11.35 13.20
C VAL A 330 19.86 -9.93 13.80
N ALA A 331 20.42 -8.94 13.09
CA ALA A 331 20.38 -7.55 13.52
C ALA A 331 18.94 -7.00 13.54
N THR A 332 18.15 -7.34 12.53
CA THR A 332 16.76 -6.90 12.41
C THR A 332 15.87 -7.56 13.48
N GLU A 333 16.08 -8.84 13.77
CA GLU A 333 15.43 -9.51 14.89
C GLU A 333 15.73 -8.81 16.22
N LYS A 334 17.00 -8.54 16.50
CA LYS A 334 17.44 -7.82 17.70
C LYS A 334 16.88 -6.40 17.75
N PHE A 335 16.81 -5.72 16.62
CA PHE A 335 16.23 -4.39 16.45
C PHE A 335 14.75 -4.38 16.86
N LEU A 336 13.97 -5.33 16.36
CA LEU A 336 12.55 -5.49 16.67
C LEU A 336 12.33 -5.91 18.13
N ALA A 337 13.10 -6.87 18.62
CA ALA A 337 13.00 -7.35 20.00
C ALA A 337 13.30 -6.25 21.05
N ASN A 338 14.08 -5.25 20.69
CA ASN A 338 14.43 -4.12 21.55
C ASN A 338 13.64 -2.84 21.24
N ASP A 339 12.59 -2.90 20.41
CA ASP A 339 11.71 -1.79 20.05
C ASP A 339 12.52 -0.55 19.57
N LYS A 340 13.33 -0.74 18.52
CA LYS A 340 14.18 0.31 17.95
C LYS A 340 13.60 1.01 16.72
N SER A 341 12.37 0.70 16.35
CA SER A 341 11.63 1.48 15.36
C SER A 341 11.35 2.92 15.86
N PRO A 342 11.13 3.89 14.95
CA PRO A 342 10.79 5.25 15.35
C PRO A 342 9.54 5.27 16.23
N ALA A 343 9.65 5.92 17.38
CA ALA A 343 8.52 6.10 18.29
C ALA A 343 7.50 7.09 17.70
N ARG A 344 6.27 7.02 18.16
CA ARG A 344 5.18 7.89 17.68
C ARG A 344 5.23 9.29 18.29
N LYS A 345 5.93 9.44 19.41
CA LYS A 345 6.00 10.68 20.19
C LYS A 345 7.29 11.42 19.91
N VAL A 346 7.19 12.70 19.59
CA VAL A 346 8.35 13.59 19.41
C VAL A 346 9.24 13.59 20.67
N GLY A 347 10.55 13.62 20.46
CA GLY A 347 11.54 13.57 21.52
C GLY A 347 11.95 12.18 22.00
N GLN A 348 11.37 11.13 21.41
CA GLN A 348 11.81 9.75 21.59
C GLN A 348 12.73 9.31 20.44
N ILE A 349 12.97 8.00 20.27
CA ILE A 349 13.76 7.49 19.15
C ILE A 349 13.07 7.83 17.83
N ASP A 350 13.81 8.37 16.87
CA ASP A 350 13.35 8.63 15.52
C ASP A 350 14.09 7.78 14.47
N ASN A 351 13.87 8.03 13.19
CA ASN A 351 14.50 7.28 12.10
C ASN A 351 16.03 7.25 12.20
N ARG A 352 16.68 8.35 12.59
CA ARG A 352 18.14 8.42 12.76
C ARG A 352 18.64 7.48 13.83
N GLY A 353 17.93 7.44 14.96
CA GLY A 353 18.22 6.52 16.06
C GLY A 353 18.00 5.06 15.64
N SER A 354 16.97 4.79 14.88
CA SER A 354 16.68 3.47 14.32
C SER A 354 17.82 2.96 13.43
N HIS A 355 18.31 3.79 12.52
CA HIS A 355 19.46 3.45 11.67
C HIS A 355 20.73 3.19 12.49
N PHE A 356 20.98 4.01 13.51
CA PHE A 356 22.11 3.80 14.41
C PHE A 356 22.06 2.44 15.10
N PHE A 357 20.91 2.07 15.67
CA PHE A 357 20.76 0.79 16.34
C PHE A 357 20.87 -0.40 15.37
N LEU A 358 20.28 -0.31 14.18
CA LEU A 358 20.44 -1.38 13.20
C LEU A 358 21.89 -1.57 12.80
N ALA A 359 22.60 -0.48 12.48
CA ALA A 359 24.02 -0.54 12.10
C ALA A 359 24.87 -1.13 13.22
N MET A 360 24.62 -0.76 14.47
CA MET A 360 25.30 -1.31 15.63
C MET A 360 25.04 -2.81 15.78
N TYR A 361 23.79 -3.24 15.71
CA TYR A 361 23.43 -4.66 15.84
C TYR A 361 23.96 -5.48 14.66
N TRP A 362 24.00 -4.92 13.46
CA TRP A 362 24.57 -5.59 12.30
C TRP A 362 26.08 -5.75 12.42
N ALA A 363 26.78 -4.73 12.87
CA ALA A 363 28.22 -4.81 13.17
C ALA A 363 28.51 -5.87 14.25
N GLU A 364 27.70 -5.93 15.32
CA GLU A 364 27.81 -6.98 16.35
C GLU A 364 27.59 -8.39 15.77
N ALA A 365 26.57 -8.57 14.94
CA ALA A 365 26.28 -9.86 14.30
C ALA A 365 27.40 -10.28 13.34
N LEU A 366 27.93 -9.32 12.57
CA LEU A 366 29.08 -9.56 11.68
C LEU A 366 30.35 -9.93 12.46
N ALA A 367 30.61 -9.29 13.59
CA ALA A 367 31.74 -9.62 14.44
C ALA A 367 31.63 -10.99 15.11
N ALA A 368 30.40 -11.46 15.37
CA ALA A 368 30.14 -12.73 16.04
C ALA A 368 30.08 -13.93 15.10
N GLN A 369 29.89 -13.73 13.79
CA GLN A 369 29.81 -14.82 12.82
C GLN A 369 31.19 -15.46 12.59
N THR A 370 31.19 -16.75 12.17
CA THR A 370 32.40 -17.54 11.93
C THR A 370 32.51 -18.10 10.50
N LYS A 371 31.61 -17.69 9.62
CA LYS A 371 31.50 -18.22 8.25
C LYS A 371 32.44 -17.51 7.26
N ASP A 372 32.79 -16.26 7.54
CA ASP A 372 33.73 -15.46 6.76
C ASP A 372 34.62 -14.65 7.69
N THR A 373 35.91 -14.54 7.38
CA THR A 373 36.94 -13.87 8.21
C THR A 373 37.54 -12.67 7.49
#